data_a0142f2050479b066b91ed1392ddc19c
#
_entry.id   a0142f2050479b066b91ed1392ddc19c
#
_cell.length_a   1.000
_cell.length_b   1.000
_cell.length_c   1.000
_cell.angle_alpha   90.00
_cell.angle_beta   90.00
_cell.angle_gamma   90.00
#
_symmetry.space_group_name_H-M   'P 1'
#
loop_
_entity.id
_entity.type
_entity.pdbx_description
1 polymer ?
#
loop_
_entity_poly.entity_id
_entity_poly.type
_entity_poly.pdbx_seq_one_letter_code
_entity_poly.pdbx_strand_id
1 'polypeptide(L)'
;MDEKYKVYAKYFKVLSDPNRLMIVDMLSCGELCACVILEKFQITQPTLSHHMKTLCDCNLVNGRKDGKWMYYSLNNQTIHCFKEFLEEVTSTKENCICHGVIIKEDCCNEREE
;
A
#
# COMPACT_ATOMS: atom_id res chain seq x y z
N MET A 1 -13.92 -8.72 15.16
CA MET A 1 -12.62 -8.09 14.84
C MET A 1 -12.87 -6.71 14.29
N ASP A 2 -12.06 -5.75 14.72
CA ASP A 2 -12.22 -4.39 14.26
C ASP A 2 -12.03 -4.31 12.77
N GLU A 3 -12.93 -3.59 12.10
CA GLU A 3 -12.89 -3.48 10.65
C GLU A 3 -11.63 -2.83 10.13
N LYS A 4 -10.98 -1.98 10.93
CA LYS A 4 -9.80 -1.29 10.41
C LYS A 4 -8.68 -2.26 10.07
N TYR A 5 -8.55 -3.35 10.80
CA TYR A 5 -7.52 -4.34 10.48
C TYR A 5 -7.81 -5.00 9.15
N LYS A 6 -9.07 -5.26 8.86
CA LYS A 6 -9.44 -5.87 7.58
C LYS A 6 -9.20 -4.92 6.43
N VAL A 7 -9.52 -3.64 6.63
CA VAL A 7 -9.36 -2.65 5.57
C VAL A 7 -7.89 -2.49 5.23
N TYR A 8 -7.05 -2.30 6.24
CA TYR A 8 -5.64 -2.03 5.94
C TYR A 8 -4.87 -3.29 5.54
N ALA A 9 -5.35 -4.46 5.97
CA ALA A 9 -4.72 -5.70 5.53
C ALA A 9 -4.80 -5.84 4.01
N LYS A 10 -5.85 -5.28 3.38
CA LYS A 10 -5.97 -5.35 1.93
C LYS A 10 -4.83 -4.62 1.23
N TYR A 11 -4.38 -3.49 1.81
CA TYR A 11 -3.29 -2.74 1.20
C TYR A 11 -2.00 -3.55 1.25
N PHE A 12 -1.74 -4.24 2.36
CA PHE A 12 -0.56 -5.09 2.44
C PHE A 12 -0.63 -6.20 1.41
N LYS A 13 -1.81 -6.78 1.23
CA LYS A 13 -1.96 -7.85 0.26
C LYS A 13 -1.68 -7.36 -1.15
N VAL A 14 -2.21 -6.18 -1.50
CA VAL A 14 -1.99 -5.61 -2.82
C VAL A 14 -0.52 -5.29 -3.02
N LEU A 15 0.14 -4.78 -2.00
CA LEU A 15 1.53 -4.36 -2.10
C LEU A 15 2.51 -5.51 -1.91
N SER A 16 2.02 -6.73 -1.71
CA SER A 16 2.93 -7.86 -1.56
C SER A 16 3.51 -8.32 -2.90
N ASP A 17 3.00 -7.80 -4.01
CA ASP A 17 3.53 -8.12 -5.32
C ASP A 17 4.68 -7.15 -5.65
N PRO A 18 5.87 -7.64 -6.00
CA PRO A 18 7.01 -6.75 -6.23
C PRO A 18 6.77 -5.72 -7.33
N ASN A 19 6.06 -6.11 -8.39
CA ASN A 19 5.78 -5.17 -9.47
C ASN A 19 4.91 -4.03 -8.97
N ARG A 20 3.89 -4.33 -8.19
CA ARG A 20 3.01 -3.30 -7.68
C ARG A 20 3.72 -2.39 -6.68
N LEU A 21 4.61 -2.95 -5.88
CA LEU A 21 5.37 -2.14 -4.94
C LEU A 21 6.29 -1.18 -5.70
N MET A 22 6.92 -1.67 -6.77
CA MET A 22 7.79 -0.82 -7.58
C MET A 22 7.00 0.28 -8.28
N ILE A 23 5.78 -0.02 -8.71
CA ILE A 23 4.94 1.00 -9.34
C ILE A 23 4.65 2.12 -8.35
N VAL A 24 4.29 1.77 -7.11
CA VAL A 24 4.02 2.78 -6.10
C VAL A 24 5.27 3.63 -5.85
N ASP A 25 6.44 2.99 -5.80
CA ASP A 25 7.69 3.72 -5.64
C ASP A 25 7.90 4.70 -6.78
N MET A 26 7.67 4.28 -8.02
CA MET A 26 7.82 5.15 -9.17
C MET A 26 6.88 6.35 -9.10
N LEU A 27 5.64 6.11 -8.66
CA LEU A 27 4.65 7.18 -8.61
C LEU A 27 4.88 8.15 -7.45
N SER A 28 5.79 7.83 -6.55
CA SER A 28 6.09 8.73 -5.44
C SER A 28 6.70 10.04 -5.93
N CYS A 29 7.25 10.04 -7.15
CA CYS A 29 7.84 11.24 -7.71
C CYS A 29 6.85 12.08 -8.50
N GLY A 30 5.62 11.62 -8.64
CA GLY A 30 4.60 12.37 -9.37
C GLY A 30 3.86 11.52 -10.37
N GLU A 31 2.92 12.15 -11.05
CA GLU A 31 2.09 11.46 -12.03
C GLU A 31 2.90 10.96 -13.21
N LEU A 32 2.61 9.75 -13.67
CA LEU A 32 3.30 9.16 -14.80
C LEU A 32 2.30 8.56 -15.78
N CYS A 33 2.64 8.62 -17.06
CA CYS A 33 1.89 7.95 -18.09
C CYS A 33 2.15 6.45 -18.02
N ALA A 34 1.13 5.66 -18.33
CA ALA A 34 1.28 4.21 -18.34
C ALA A 34 2.43 3.76 -19.22
N CYS A 35 2.69 4.47 -20.33
CA CYS A 35 3.76 4.08 -21.23
C CYS A 35 5.13 4.24 -20.57
N VAL A 36 5.27 5.26 -19.71
CA VAL A 36 6.54 5.46 -19.00
C VAL A 36 6.72 4.36 -17.97
N ILE A 37 5.64 3.99 -17.28
CA ILE A 37 5.72 2.93 -16.29
C ILE A 37 6.12 1.63 -16.97
N LEU A 38 5.47 1.31 -18.10
CA LEU A 38 5.72 0.05 -18.77
C LEU A 38 7.18 -0.10 -19.19
N GLU A 39 7.84 1.00 -19.55
CA GLU A 39 9.21 0.93 -19.98
C GLU A 39 10.16 0.39 -18.93
N LYS A 40 9.77 0.45 -17.66
CA LYS A 40 10.64 0.00 -16.57
C LYS A 40 10.46 -1.46 -16.22
N PHE A 41 9.54 -2.15 -16.91
CA PHE A 41 9.25 -3.53 -16.60
C PHE A 41 9.41 -4.41 -17.83
N GLN A 42 9.62 -5.71 -17.59
CA GLN A 42 9.64 -6.67 -18.68
C GLN A 42 8.35 -7.49 -18.61
N ILE A 43 7.24 -6.79 -18.68
CA ILE A 43 5.92 -7.41 -18.63
C ILE A 43 5.11 -6.87 -19.79
N THR A 44 4.01 -7.56 -20.10
CA THR A 44 3.16 -7.12 -21.20
C THR A 44 2.25 -5.98 -20.73
N GLN A 45 1.70 -5.26 -21.70
CA GLN A 45 0.77 -4.21 -21.37
C GLN A 45 -0.47 -4.73 -20.64
N PRO A 46 -1.07 -5.88 -21.01
CA PRO A 46 -2.20 -6.38 -20.24
C PRO A 46 -1.84 -6.71 -18.78
N THR A 47 -0.63 -7.21 -18.55
CA THR A 47 -0.19 -7.49 -17.19
C THR A 47 -0.07 -6.20 -16.39
N LEU A 48 0.52 -5.16 -16.99
CA LEU A 48 0.60 -3.87 -16.31
C LEU A 48 -0.80 -3.33 -16.04
N SER A 49 -1.71 -3.42 -17.01
CA SER A 49 -3.07 -2.93 -16.83
C SER A 49 -3.75 -3.63 -15.66
N HIS A 50 -3.49 -4.92 -15.49
CA HIS A 50 -4.05 -5.67 -14.37
C HIS A 50 -3.52 -5.14 -13.04
N HIS A 51 -2.22 -4.91 -12.96
CA HIS A 51 -1.62 -4.35 -11.74
C HIS A 51 -2.20 -2.97 -11.44
N MET A 52 -2.35 -2.14 -12.46
CA MET A 52 -2.87 -0.80 -12.24
C MET A 52 -4.33 -0.83 -11.81
N LYS A 53 -5.11 -1.76 -12.37
CA LYS A 53 -6.50 -1.91 -11.96
C LYS A 53 -6.58 -2.32 -10.49
N THR A 54 -5.74 -3.25 -10.07
CA THR A 54 -5.71 -3.69 -8.69
C THR A 54 -5.38 -2.53 -7.75
N LEU A 55 -4.39 -1.73 -8.13
CA LEU A 55 -4.00 -0.58 -7.31
C LEU A 55 -5.08 0.49 -7.27
N CYS A 56 -5.77 0.71 -8.38
CA CYS A 56 -6.84 1.70 -8.44
C CYS A 56 -8.07 1.23 -7.67
N ASP A 57 -8.38 -0.06 -7.75
CA ASP A 57 -9.57 -0.59 -7.10
C ASP A 57 -9.50 -0.48 -5.57
N CYS A 58 -8.31 -0.48 -5.01
CA CYS A 58 -8.16 -0.30 -3.57
C CYS A 58 -7.83 1.15 -3.19
N ASN A 59 -7.88 2.05 -4.16
CA ASN A 59 -7.68 3.48 -3.93
C ASN A 59 -6.28 3.89 -3.53
N LEU A 60 -5.28 3.06 -3.77
CA LEU A 60 -3.91 3.48 -3.54
C LEU A 60 -3.43 4.38 -4.66
N VAL A 61 -3.99 4.22 -5.86
CA VAL A 61 -3.59 4.95 -7.05
C VAL A 61 -4.81 5.52 -7.73
N ASN A 62 -4.69 6.71 -8.28
CA ASN A 62 -5.71 7.32 -9.10
C ASN A 62 -5.31 7.21 -10.56
N GLY A 63 -6.29 6.94 -11.42
CA GLY A 63 -6.06 6.93 -12.85
C GLY A 63 -6.87 8.02 -13.51
N ARG A 64 -6.28 8.71 -14.50
CA ARG A 64 -7.05 9.65 -15.29
C ARG A 64 -6.73 9.45 -16.75
N LYS A 65 -7.76 9.55 -17.57
CA LYS A 65 -7.60 9.37 -19.00
C LYS A 65 -7.56 10.71 -19.68
N ASP A 66 -6.60 10.88 -20.61
CA ASP A 66 -6.50 12.09 -21.38
C ASP A 66 -6.33 11.65 -22.83
N GLY A 67 -7.41 11.70 -23.59
CA GLY A 67 -7.40 11.18 -24.95
C GLY A 67 -7.16 9.69 -24.92
N LYS A 68 -6.13 9.25 -25.62
CA LYS A 68 -5.78 7.84 -25.65
C LYS A 68 -4.74 7.48 -24.59
N TRP A 69 -4.31 8.46 -23.81
CA TRP A 69 -3.26 8.24 -22.81
C TRP A 69 -3.87 8.04 -21.44
N MET A 70 -3.25 7.17 -20.64
CA MET A 70 -3.68 6.93 -19.29
C MET A 70 -2.58 7.34 -18.34
N TYR A 71 -2.93 8.16 -17.34
CA TYR A 71 -1.98 8.67 -16.36
C TYR A 71 -2.35 8.18 -14.99
N TYR A 72 -1.34 7.90 -14.17
CA TYR A 72 -1.55 7.39 -12.81
C TYR A 72 -0.79 8.23 -11.81
N SER A 73 -1.36 8.35 -10.62
CA SER A 73 -0.72 9.08 -9.54
C SER A 73 -1.12 8.43 -8.22
N LEU A 74 -0.33 8.65 -7.17
CA LEU A 74 -0.68 8.11 -5.87
C LEU A 74 -1.87 8.88 -5.29
N ASN A 75 -2.75 8.16 -4.62
CA ASN A 75 -3.82 8.80 -3.87
C ASN A 75 -3.22 9.18 -2.53
N ASN A 76 -2.79 10.43 -2.40
CA ASN A 76 -2.04 10.86 -1.23
C ASN A 76 -2.84 10.76 0.05
N GLN A 77 -4.13 10.93 -0.01
CA GLN A 77 -4.95 10.81 1.19
C GLN A 77 -4.97 9.36 1.69
N THR A 78 -5.16 8.40 0.79
CA THR A 78 -5.15 7.00 1.15
C THR A 78 -3.78 6.58 1.67
N ILE A 79 -2.71 7.04 1.01
CA ILE A 79 -1.35 6.74 1.43
C ILE A 79 -1.09 7.30 2.83
N HIS A 80 -1.55 8.52 3.09
CA HIS A 80 -1.37 9.15 4.39
C HIS A 80 -2.07 8.33 5.49
N CYS A 81 -3.30 7.92 5.26
CA CYS A 81 -4.03 7.12 6.24
C CYS A 81 -3.36 5.77 6.47
N PHE A 82 -2.83 5.18 5.40
CA PHE A 82 -2.14 3.91 5.52
C PHE A 82 -0.87 4.06 6.35
N LYS A 83 -0.12 5.15 6.12
CA LYS A 83 1.09 5.39 6.91
C LYS A 83 0.74 5.61 8.38
N GLU A 84 -0.34 6.34 8.66
CA GLU A 84 -0.74 6.57 10.04
C GLU A 84 -1.15 5.27 10.71
N PHE A 85 -1.84 4.40 9.99
CA PHE A 85 -2.22 3.12 10.53
C PHE A 85 -0.98 2.29 10.87
N LEU A 86 -0.01 2.27 9.95
CA LEU A 86 1.20 1.48 10.16
C LEU A 86 1.96 2.02 11.37
N GLU A 87 2.03 3.32 11.50
CA GLU A 87 2.71 3.89 12.64
C GLU A 87 1.98 3.55 13.93
N GLU A 88 0.66 3.62 13.90
CA GLU A 88 -0.12 3.33 15.10
C GLU A 88 0.08 1.90 15.57
N VAL A 89 0.05 0.93 14.65
CA VAL A 89 0.14 -0.47 15.05
C VAL A 89 1.54 -0.89 15.43
N THR A 90 2.56 -0.11 15.03
CA THR A 90 3.94 -0.47 15.33
C THR A 90 4.55 0.37 16.45
N SER A 91 3.80 1.35 16.98
CA SER A 91 4.31 2.22 18.03
C SER A 91 3.82 1.78 19.40
N THR A 92 4.63 1.99 20.40
CA THR A 92 4.24 1.74 21.78
C THR A 92 3.12 2.71 22.16
N LYS A 93 2.08 2.23 22.79
CA LYS A 93 0.98 3.05 23.17
C LYS A 93 0.31 2.51 24.43
N GLU A 94 -0.37 3.38 25.13
CA GLU A 94 -1.01 2.99 26.36
C GLU A 94 -2.23 2.10 26.13
N ASN A 95 -2.82 2.17 24.95
CA ASN A 95 -4.00 1.39 24.63
C ASN A 95 -3.69 0.13 23.88
N CYS A 96 -2.51 -0.44 24.09
CA CYS A 96 -2.13 -1.67 23.42
C CYS A 96 -3.15 -2.75 23.75
N ILE A 97 -3.54 -3.54 22.75
CA ILE A 97 -4.54 -4.58 22.95
C ILE A 97 -4.06 -5.65 23.90
N CYS A 98 -2.77 -5.72 24.18
CA CYS A 98 -2.27 -6.70 25.12
C CYS A 98 -2.26 -6.20 26.56
N HIS A 99 -2.68 -4.97 26.81
CA HIS A 99 -2.62 -4.44 28.17
C HIS A 99 -3.61 -5.09 29.13
N GLY A 100 -4.64 -5.68 28.65
CA GLY A 100 -5.59 -6.34 29.52
C GLY A 100 -5.21 -7.75 29.89
N VAL A 101 -4.03 -8.20 29.52
CA VAL A 101 -3.60 -9.56 29.71
C VAL A 101 -2.34 -9.56 30.54
N ILE A 102 -2.07 -10.65 31.25
CA ILE A 102 -0.80 -10.78 31.94
C ILE A 102 0.28 -10.94 30.90
N ILE A 103 1.20 -9.99 30.85
CA ILE A 103 2.20 -9.96 29.81
C ILE A 103 3.49 -10.49 30.31
N LYS A 104 4.03 -11.51 29.65
CA LYS A 104 5.31 -12.01 29.99
C LYS A 104 6.33 -11.17 29.32
N GLU A 105 7.53 -11.20 29.90
CA GLU A 105 8.52 -10.32 29.41
C GLU A 105 8.78 -10.44 27.96
N ASP A 106 8.77 -11.62 27.43
CA ASP A 106 9.07 -11.78 26.03
C ASP A 106 7.86 -11.63 25.14
N CYS A 107 6.70 -11.32 25.65
CA CYS A 107 5.54 -11.22 24.83
C CYS A 107 5.63 -10.07 23.84
N CYS A 108 6.20 -8.96 24.21
CA CYS A 108 6.30 -7.81 23.35
C CYS A 108 7.72 -7.46 23.03
N ASN A 109 8.66 -8.30 23.46
CA ASN A 109 9.99 -7.98 23.22
C ASN A 109 10.69 -8.81 22.28
N GLU A 110 10.08 -9.87 21.85
CA GLU A 110 10.79 -10.77 21.17
C GLU A 110 11.06 -10.50 19.88
N ARG A 111 10.88 -9.61 19.46
CA ARG A 111 11.02 -9.47 18.28
C ARG A 111 12.10 -8.78 17.92
N GLU A 112 12.89 -8.63 18.31
CA GLU A 112 13.77 -8.00 17.94
C GLU A 112 14.47 -8.57 17.11
N GLU A 113 14.63 -8.97 16.54
CA GLU A 113 15.19 -9.51 15.58
C GLU A 113 15.03 -9.18 14.62
#